data_64680906cd345cd3d6f9e077c823bd6d
#
_entry.id   64680906cd345cd3d6f9e077c823bd6d
#
_cell.length_a   1.000
_cell.length_b   1.000
_cell.length_c   1.000
_cell.angle_alpha   90.00
_cell.angle_beta   90.00
_cell.angle_gamma   90.00
#
_symmetry.space_group_name_H-M   'P 1'
#
loop_
_entity.id
_entity.type
_entity.pdbx_description
1 polymer ?
#
loop_
_entity_poly.entity_id
_entity_poly.type
_entity_poly.pdbx_seq_one_letter_code
_entity_poly.pdbx_strand_id
1 'polypeptide(L)'
;MSEAAERASLLYLASASPRRSQLLSATGIAFERFVVPVDEDALTAAYTGPLLRLGEYLAREKGLAAWRALRASGREGRVLSSDTTVLVGGRSLPKPVDRAEAEAMLRELRGREHTVATGVALIDPISRTQRSATSATRVRMRDYSDEEITAYVASGDSLDKAGAYSIQHPDFQPVATLAGCH
;
A
#
# COMPACT_ATOMS: atom_id res chain seq x y z
N MET A 1 23.99 -25.67 7.89
CA MET A 1 23.03 -24.77 8.56
C MET A 1 21.92 -25.65 9.10
N SER A 2 21.42 -25.46 10.32
CA SER A 2 20.34 -26.31 10.86
C SER A 2 19.02 -25.96 10.16
N GLU A 3 18.12 -26.94 10.03
CA GLU A 3 16.77 -26.79 9.45
C GLU A 3 15.96 -25.65 10.12
N ALA A 4 16.23 -25.38 11.39
CA ALA A 4 15.67 -24.25 12.12
C ALA A 4 16.21 -22.90 11.65
N ALA A 5 17.48 -22.81 11.26
CA ALA A 5 18.08 -21.59 10.72
C ALA A 5 17.59 -21.29 9.30
N GLU A 6 17.28 -22.31 8.51
CA GLU A 6 16.69 -22.17 7.19
C GLU A 6 15.23 -21.71 7.26
N ARG A 7 14.42 -22.29 8.13
CA ARG A 7 13.03 -21.85 8.38
C ARG A 7 12.97 -20.42 8.88
N ALA A 8 13.90 -20.02 9.73
CA ALA A 8 14.01 -18.68 10.26
C ALA A 8 14.44 -17.65 9.20
N SER A 9 15.04 -18.08 8.08
CA SER A 9 15.44 -17.19 6.96
C SER A 9 14.31 -16.87 5.99
N LEU A 10 13.17 -17.57 6.04
CA LEU A 10 12.06 -17.35 5.13
C LEU A 10 11.46 -15.94 5.31
N LEU A 11 11.18 -15.31 4.17
CA LEU A 11 10.49 -14.03 4.11
C LEU A 11 9.05 -14.25 3.64
N TYR A 12 8.10 -13.72 4.39
CA TYR A 12 6.69 -13.73 4.05
C TYR A 12 6.23 -12.32 3.66
N LEU A 13 5.62 -12.19 2.49
CA LEU A 13 5.01 -10.94 2.05
C LEU A 13 3.53 -10.91 2.49
N ALA A 14 3.21 -10.06 3.46
CA ALA A 14 1.85 -9.85 3.95
C ALA A 14 1.13 -8.80 3.09
N SER A 15 0.94 -9.09 1.81
CA SER A 15 0.25 -8.22 0.86
C SER A 15 -0.49 -9.01 -0.21
N ALA A 16 -1.75 -8.63 -0.47
CA ALA A 16 -2.55 -9.16 -1.58
C ALA A 16 -2.19 -8.49 -2.93
N SER A 17 -1.50 -7.36 -2.93
CA SER A 17 -1.18 -6.58 -4.12
C SER A 17 -0.23 -7.33 -5.06
N PRO A 18 -0.62 -7.61 -6.33
CA PRO A 18 0.28 -8.22 -7.32
C PRO A 18 1.51 -7.36 -7.60
N ARG A 19 1.36 -6.03 -7.63
CA ARG A 19 2.45 -5.08 -7.86
C ARG A 19 3.55 -5.17 -6.80
N ARG A 20 3.18 -5.30 -5.52
CA ARG A 20 4.15 -5.46 -4.43
C ARG A 20 4.91 -6.78 -4.54
N SER A 21 4.22 -7.85 -4.96
CA SER A 21 4.89 -9.14 -5.24
C SER A 21 5.87 -9.01 -6.40
N GLN A 22 5.51 -8.33 -7.48
CA GLN A 22 6.38 -8.07 -8.63
C GLN A 22 7.62 -7.25 -8.24
N LEU A 23 7.41 -6.16 -7.48
CA LEU A 23 8.51 -5.33 -6.99
C LEU A 23 9.49 -6.12 -6.11
N LEU A 24 8.97 -6.93 -5.18
CA LEU A 24 9.83 -7.74 -4.32
C LEU A 24 10.55 -8.83 -5.12
N SER A 25 9.90 -9.47 -6.08
CA SER A 25 10.53 -10.44 -6.99
C SER A 25 11.68 -9.83 -7.79
N ALA A 26 11.54 -8.59 -8.24
CA ALA A 26 12.58 -7.88 -8.98
C ALA A 26 13.87 -7.64 -8.15
N THR A 27 13.81 -7.73 -6.83
CA THR A 27 15.01 -7.65 -5.96
C THR A 27 15.81 -8.95 -5.89
N GLY A 28 15.28 -10.06 -6.43
CA GLY A 28 15.89 -11.39 -6.32
C GLY A 28 15.74 -12.05 -4.95
N ILE A 29 15.05 -11.44 -4.00
CA ILE A 29 14.82 -12.00 -2.67
C ILE A 29 13.69 -13.03 -2.77
N ALA A 30 13.97 -14.27 -2.32
CA ALA A 30 12.93 -15.31 -2.24
C ALA A 30 11.93 -15.00 -1.13
N PHE A 31 10.65 -15.15 -1.41
CA PHE A 31 9.58 -14.95 -0.43
C PHE A 31 8.36 -15.82 -0.73
N GLU A 32 7.54 -16.01 0.27
CA GLU A 32 6.20 -16.58 0.15
C GLU A 32 5.13 -15.51 0.43
N ARG A 33 3.99 -15.58 -0.26
CA ARG A 33 2.85 -14.73 0.08
C ARG A 33 2.08 -15.31 1.24
N PHE A 34 1.83 -14.49 2.25
CA PHE A 34 1.02 -14.86 3.40
C PHE A 34 0.10 -13.69 3.81
N VAL A 35 -1.12 -13.71 3.32
CA VAL A 35 -2.09 -12.62 3.51
C VAL A 35 -3.08 -13.01 4.60
N VAL A 36 -3.25 -12.10 5.56
CA VAL A 36 -4.25 -12.22 6.62
C VAL A 36 -5.18 -11.01 6.52
N PRO A 37 -6.50 -11.21 6.54
CA PRO A 37 -7.45 -10.11 6.57
C PRO A 37 -7.26 -9.26 7.84
N VAL A 38 -7.31 -7.94 7.66
CA VAL A 38 -7.36 -6.97 8.76
C VAL A 38 -8.44 -5.94 8.44
N ASP A 39 -9.07 -5.41 9.47
CA ASP A 39 -10.03 -4.32 9.34
C ASP A 39 -9.27 -2.99 9.22
N GLU A 40 -8.97 -2.60 7.96
CA GLU A 40 -8.22 -1.39 7.66
C GLU A 40 -8.97 -0.12 8.06
N ASP A 41 -10.30 -0.15 8.00
CA ASP A 41 -11.15 0.99 8.38
C ASP A 41 -11.11 1.22 9.89
N ALA A 42 -11.25 0.16 10.67
CA ALA A 42 -11.11 0.25 12.13
C ALA A 42 -9.71 0.69 12.55
N LEU A 43 -8.65 0.20 11.90
CA LEU A 43 -7.28 0.62 12.15
C LEU A 43 -7.08 2.10 11.81
N THR A 44 -7.61 2.55 10.68
CA THR A 44 -7.53 3.96 10.26
C THR A 44 -8.27 4.89 11.22
N ALA A 45 -9.46 4.50 11.67
CA ALA A 45 -10.24 5.25 12.65
C ALA A 45 -9.56 5.34 14.02
N ALA A 46 -8.81 4.32 14.42
CA ALA A 46 -8.06 4.29 15.67
C ALA A 46 -6.74 5.08 15.62
N TYR A 47 -6.29 5.48 14.42
CA TYR A 47 -5.02 6.16 14.25
C TYR A 47 -5.10 7.64 14.62
N THR A 48 -4.26 8.09 15.55
CA THR A 48 -4.20 9.48 16.06
C THR A 48 -2.90 10.21 15.72
N GLY A 49 -2.00 9.56 14.97
CA GLY A 49 -0.70 10.13 14.62
C GLY A 49 -0.76 11.03 13.36
N PRO A 50 0.40 11.53 12.90
CA PRO A 50 0.50 12.32 11.68
C PRO A 50 0.05 11.54 10.46
N LEU A 51 -0.83 12.08 9.62
CA LEU A 51 -1.39 11.40 8.42
C LEU A 51 -0.30 10.84 7.49
N LEU A 52 0.85 11.53 7.39
CA LEU A 52 1.98 11.07 6.59
C LEU A 52 2.49 9.67 7.01
N ARG A 53 2.28 9.28 8.26
CA ARG A 53 2.69 7.99 8.81
C ARG A 53 1.56 6.96 8.92
N LEU A 54 0.38 7.28 8.43
CA LEU A 54 -0.76 6.36 8.45
C LEU A 54 -0.44 5.06 7.71
N GLY A 55 0.13 5.14 6.50
CA GLY A 55 0.54 3.95 5.74
C GLY A 55 1.57 3.09 6.47
N GLU A 56 2.50 3.69 7.22
CA GLU A 56 3.47 2.98 8.04
C GLU A 56 2.80 2.26 9.22
N TYR A 57 1.85 2.91 9.87
CA TYR A 57 1.05 2.30 10.93
C TYR A 57 0.24 1.10 10.40
N LEU A 58 -0.47 1.26 9.29
CA LEU A 58 -1.24 0.18 8.67
C LEU A 58 -0.34 -0.98 8.22
N ALA A 59 0.81 -0.68 7.63
CA ALA A 59 1.80 -1.70 7.27
C ALA A 59 2.25 -2.50 8.50
N ARG A 60 2.56 -1.82 9.61
CA ARG A 60 2.97 -2.47 10.84
C ARG A 60 1.88 -3.37 11.41
N GLU A 61 0.64 -2.91 11.50
CA GLU A 61 -0.47 -3.71 12.04
C GLU A 61 -0.77 -4.93 11.15
N LYS A 62 -0.75 -4.79 9.82
CA LYS A 62 -0.83 -5.91 8.86
C LYS A 62 0.30 -6.92 9.06
N GLY A 63 1.54 -6.44 9.21
CA GLY A 63 2.69 -7.30 9.48
C GLY A 63 2.57 -8.07 10.78
N LEU A 64 2.12 -7.42 11.86
CA LEU A 64 1.90 -8.06 13.15
C LEU A 64 0.76 -9.10 13.10
N ALA A 65 -0.34 -8.82 12.41
CA ALA A 65 -1.42 -9.77 12.23
C ALA A 65 -0.95 -11.03 11.48
N ALA A 66 -0.22 -10.84 10.38
CA ALA A 66 0.35 -11.95 9.61
C ALA A 66 1.36 -12.76 10.45
N TRP A 67 2.23 -12.10 11.20
CA TRP A 67 3.19 -12.78 12.06
C TRP A 67 2.51 -13.62 13.17
N ARG A 68 1.46 -13.08 13.81
CA ARG A 68 0.68 -13.85 14.80
C ARG A 68 0.04 -15.09 14.19
N ALA A 69 -0.54 -14.97 12.99
CA ALA A 69 -1.15 -16.07 12.27
C ALA A 69 -0.13 -17.13 11.82
N LEU A 70 1.07 -16.72 11.35
CA LEU A 70 2.17 -17.63 11.05
C LEU A 70 2.56 -18.46 12.26
N ARG A 71 2.78 -17.81 13.41
CA ARG A 71 3.10 -18.52 14.65
C ARG A 71 2.02 -19.50 15.08
N ALA A 72 0.76 -19.10 14.98
CA ALA A 72 -0.38 -19.97 15.30
C ALA A 72 -0.45 -21.21 14.39
N SER A 73 0.05 -21.12 13.15
CA SER A 73 0.16 -22.24 12.21
C SER A 73 1.46 -23.07 12.35
N GLY A 74 2.29 -22.79 13.37
CA GLY A 74 3.58 -23.47 13.55
C GLY A 74 4.65 -23.07 12.53
N ARG A 75 4.47 -21.98 11.79
CA ARG A 75 5.43 -21.45 10.81
C ARG A 75 6.28 -20.35 11.44
N GLU A 76 7.52 -20.25 10.99
CA GLU A 76 8.47 -19.23 11.44
C GLU A 76 9.06 -18.49 10.25
N GLY A 77 9.39 -17.22 10.42
CA GLY A 77 10.03 -16.39 9.40
C GLY A 77 9.80 -14.90 9.62
N ARG A 78 10.44 -14.10 8.79
CA ARG A 78 10.28 -12.65 8.76
C ARG A 78 9.03 -12.29 7.98
N VAL A 79 8.35 -11.22 8.39
CA VAL A 79 7.17 -10.73 7.68
C VAL A 79 7.43 -9.32 7.16
N LEU A 80 7.35 -9.15 5.85
CA LEU A 80 7.36 -7.87 5.17
C LEU A 80 5.92 -7.47 4.82
N SER A 81 5.55 -6.27 5.16
CA SER A 81 4.25 -5.68 4.86
C SER A 81 4.41 -4.26 4.34
N SER A 82 3.41 -3.76 3.64
CA SER A 82 3.40 -2.40 3.13
C SER A 82 1.97 -1.90 3.00
N ASP A 83 1.81 -0.59 3.15
CA ASP A 83 0.56 0.10 2.86
C ASP A 83 0.81 1.44 2.18
N THR A 84 -0.14 1.89 1.35
CA THR A 84 -0.01 3.13 0.59
C THR A 84 -1.25 3.98 0.81
N THR A 85 -1.04 5.22 1.19
CA THR A 85 -2.08 6.22 1.43
C THR A 85 -1.93 7.41 0.48
N VAL A 86 -3.04 7.93 0.00
CA VAL A 86 -3.12 9.16 -0.80
C VAL A 86 -3.65 10.27 0.08
N LEU A 87 -2.89 11.35 0.21
CA LEU A 87 -3.16 12.46 1.13
C LEU A 87 -3.39 13.75 0.36
N VAL A 88 -4.56 14.35 0.51
CA VAL A 88 -4.93 15.63 -0.12
C VAL A 88 -5.75 16.48 0.85
N GLY A 89 -5.50 17.77 0.90
CA GLY A 89 -6.29 18.70 1.70
C GLY A 89 -6.35 18.36 3.20
N GLY A 90 -5.31 17.71 3.76
CA GLY A 90 -5.27 17.33 5.17
C GLY A 90 -6.04 16.05 5.52
N ARG A 91 -6.48 15.27 4.53
CA ARG A 91 -7.18 13.99 4.73
C ARG A 91 -6.59 12.87 3.86
N SER A 92 -6.86 11.63 4.21
CA SER A 92 -6.56 10.45 3.39
C SER A 92 -7.72 10.14 2.46
N LEU A 93 -7.41 9.79 1.20
CA LEU A 93 -8.35 9.20 0.26
C LEU A 93 -8.20 7.68 0.29
N PRO A 94 -9.20 6.95 0.78
CA PRO A 94 -9.18 5.48 0.79
C PRO A 94 -9.38 4.90 -0.62
N LYS A 95 -9.60 3.61 -0.71
CA LYS A 95 -10.17 2.99 -1.92
C LYS A 95 -11.62 3.41 -2.04
N PRO A 96 -12.09 3.77 -3.24
CA PRO A 96 -13.49 4.13 -3.42
C PRO A 96 -14.41 2.91 -3.23
N VAL A 97 -15.58 3.12 -2.64
CA VAL A 97 -16.56 2.06 -2.42
C VAL A 97 -17.34 1.73 -3.70
N ASP A 98 -17.42 2.70 -4.62
CA ASP A 98 -18.10 2.55 -5.91
C ASP A 98 -17.51 3.47 -6.98
N ARG A 99 -18.09 3.42 -8.18
CA ARG A 99 -17.67 4.23 -9.34
C ARG A 99 -17.92 5.73 -9.12
N ALA A 100 -19.00 6.09 -8.46
CA ALA A 100 -19.34 7.50 -8.21
C ALA A 100 -18.31 8.15 -7.28
N GLU A 101 -17.91 7.44 -6.23
CA GLU A 101 -16.85 7.90 -5.34
C GLU A 101 -15.48 7.95 -6.04
N ALA A 102 -15.18 6.97 -6.92
CA ALA A 102 -13.97 7.00 -7.71
C ALA A 102 -13.89 8.24 -8.60
N GLU A 103 -14.98 8.58 -9.30
CA GLU A 103 -15.06 9.80 -10.10
C GLU A 103 -14.91 11.07 -9.25
N ALA A 104 -15.55 11.12 -8.09
CA ALA A 104 -15.44 12.26 -7.17
C ALA A 104 -13.99 12.46 -6.68
N MET A 105 -13.29 11.38 -6.32
CA MET A 105 -11.89 11.42 -5.93
C MET A 105 -10.99 11.92 -7.06
N LEU A 106 -11.21 11.46 -8.29
CA LEU A 106 -10.45 11.89 -9.45
C LEU A 106 -10.69 13.36 -9.78
N ARG A 107 -11.95 13.85 -9.70
CA ARG A 107 -12.26 15.29 -9.85
C ARG A 107 -11.58 16.13 -8.77
N GLU A 108 -11.51 15.64 -7.54
CA GLU A 108 -10.81 16.34 -6.46
C GLU A 108 -9.30 16.43 -6.70
N LEU A 109 -8.70 15.37 -7.25
CA LEU A 109 -7.26 15.32 -7.51
C LEU A 109 -6.84 16.08 -8.78
N ARG A 110 -7.74 16.26 -9.74
CA ARG A 110 -7.49 16.89 -11.04
C ARG A 110 -6.80 18.25 -10.90
N GLY A 111 -5.68 18.43 -11.59
CA GLY A 111 -4.91 19.68 -11.60
C GLY A 111 -4.26 20.05 -10.26
N ARG A 112 -4.34 19.19 -9.24
CA ARG A 112 -3.83 19.46 -7.88
C ARG A 112 -2.58 18.68 -7.56
N GLU A 113 -1.87 19.17 -6.55
CA GLU A 113 -0.81 18.44 -5.89
C GLU A 113 -1.37 17.68 -4.67
N HIS A 114 -0.89 16.48 -4.49
CA HIS A 114 -1.18 15.64 -3.33
C HIS A 114 0.05 14.82 -2.96
N THR A 115 0.02 14.14 -1.83
CA THR A 115 1.11 13.28 -1.36
C THR A 115 0.68 11.82 -1.39
N VAL A 116 1.51 10.97 -1.96
CA VAL A 116 1.41 9.51 -1.83
C VAL A 116 2.46 9.07 -0.81
N ALA A 117 2.01 8.49 0.30
CA ALA A 117 2.88 7.98 1.34
C ALA A 117 2.78 6.46 1.39
N THR A 118 3.91 5.78 1.20
CA THR A 118 4.01 4.32 1.31
C THR A 118 4.78 3.96 2.56
N GLY A 119 4.11 3.28 3.46
CA GLY A 119 4.71 2.66 4.63
C GLY A 119 5.16 1.23 4.34
N VAL A 120 6.30 0.87 4.87
CA VAL A 120 6.84 -0.50 4.85
C VAL A 120 7.18 -0.90 6.27
N ALA A 121 6.89 -2.14 6.65
CA ALA A 121 7.26 -2.71 7.94
C ALA A 121 7.84 -4.11 7.79
N LEU A 122 8.93 -4.37 8.50
CA LEU A 122 9.56 -5.68 8.63
C LEU A 122 9.44 -6.13 10.09
N ILE A 123 8.80 -7.26 10.30
CA ILE A 123 8.72 -7.94 11.60
C ILE A 123 9.73 -9.09 11.55
N ASP A 124 10.74 -9.03 12.38
CA ASP A 124 11.77 -10.06 12.50
C ASP A 124 11.71 -10.73 13.88
N PRO A 125 11.12 -11.93 13.96
CA PRO A 125 10.99 -12.64 15.23
C PRO A 125 12.33 -13.18 15.75
N ILE A 126 13.35 -13.34 14.90
CA ILE A 126 14.66 -13.87 15.27
C ILE A 126 15.42 -12.83 16.08
N SER A 127 15.56 -11.63 15.51
CA SER A 127 16.19 -10.52 16.21
C SER A 127 15.25 -9.82 17.19
N ARG A 128 13.98 -10.22 17.25
CA ARG A 128 12.91 -9.59 18.05
C ARG A 128 12.76 -8.09 17.75
N THR A 129 13.01 -7.72 16.51
CA THR A 129 12.93 -6.33 16.07
C THR A 129 11.75 -6.08 15.15
N GLN A 130 11.24 -4.86 15.22
CA GLN A 130 10.31 -4.30 14.25
C GLN A 130 10.97 -3.07 13.65
N ARG A 131 11.03 -3.02 12.34
CA ARG A 131 11.54 -1.85 11.61
C ARG A 131 10.46 -1.39 10.66
N SER A 132 10.27 -0.09 10.59
CA SER A 132 9.33 0.51 9.65
C SER A 132 9.89 1.82 9.11
N ALA A 133 9.42 2.19 7.93
CA ALA A 133 9.78 3.43 7.27
C ALA A 133 8.64 3.93 6.39
N THR A 134 8.60 5.24 6.17
CA THR A 134 7.69 5.88 5.22
C THR A 134 8.49 6.50 4.08
N SER A 135 8.08 6.23 2.85
CA SER A 135 8.48 6.99 1.67
C SER A 135 7.32 7.88 1.24
N ALA A 136 7.60 9.15 0.95
CA ALA A 136 6.58 10.11 0.54
C ALA A 136 6.97 10.74 -0.81
N THR A 137 6.00 10.78 -1.73
CA THR A 137 6.14 11.36 -3.06
C THR A 137 5.06 12.41 -3.26
N ARG A 138 5.45 13.61 -3.67
CA ARG A 138 4.50 14.62 -4.14
C ARG A 138 4.14 14.32 -5.58
N VAL A 139 2.86 14.30 -5.84
CA VAL A 139 2.28 13.97 -7.14
C VAL A 139 1.43 15.16 -7.59
N ARG A 140 1.71 15.69 -8.78
CA ARG A 140 0.85 16.66 -9.43
C ARG A 140 0.05 15.99 -10.52
N MET A 141 -1.26 16.13 -10.48
CA MET A 141 -2.14 15.61 -11.52
C MET A 141 -2.24 16.54 -12.71
N ARG A 142 -2.50 15.97 -13.90
CA ARG A 142 -2.93 16.72 -15.09
C ARG A 142 -4.32 17.31 -14.88
N ASP A 143 -4.67 18.25 -15.72
CA ASP A 143 -6.04 18.72 -15.89
C ASP A 143 -6.75 17.85 -16.94
N TYR A 144 -7.10 16.61 -16.55
CA TYR A 144 -7.82 15.65 -17.39
C TYR A 144 -9.32 15.93 -17.40
N SER A 145 -10.01 15.54 -18.49
CA SER A 145 -11.45 15.83 -18.68
C SER A 145 -12.36 14.87 -17.89
N ASP A 146 -13.66 15.20 -17.83
CA ASP A 146 -14.67 14.32 -17.23
C ASP A 146 -14.87 13.05 -18.06
N GLU A 147 -14.69 13.12 -19.39
CA GLU A 147 -14.74 11.97 -20.29
C GLU A 147 -13.58 11.00 -20.01
N GLU A 148 -12.36 11.52 -19.79
CA GLU A 148 -11.21 10.71 -19.38
C GLU A 148 -11.46 10.02 -18.04
N ILE A 149 -12.03 10.72 -17.06
CA ILE A 149 -12.41 10.14 -15.75
C ILE A 149 -13.40 8.99 -15.95
N THR A 150 -14.50 9.25 -16.68
CA THR A 150 -15.55 8.27 -16.90
C THR A 150 -15.03 7.03 -17.62
N ALA A 151 -14.21 7.20 -18.65
CA ALA A 151 -13.61 6.08 -19.39
C ALA A 151 -12.68 5.24 -18.49
N TYR A 152 -11.85 5.90 -17.68
CA TYR A 152 -10.96 5.21 -16.76
C TYR A 152 -11.73 4.45 -15.66
N VAL A 153 -12.73 5.07 -15.04
CA VAL A 153 -13.54 4.42 -14.00
C VAL A 153 -14.35 3.25 -14.57
N ALA A 154 -14.80 3.36 -15.84
CA ALA A 154 -15.48 2.25 -16.52
C ALA A 154 -14.61 1.00 -16.69
N SER A 155 -13.28 1.13 -16.78
CA SER A 155 -12.34 0.00 -16.84
C SER A 155 -12.33 -0.84 -15.56
N GLY A 156 -12.76 -0.28 -14.42
CA GLY A 156 -12.74 -0.91 -13.10
C GLY A 156 -11.40 -0.85 -12.38
N ASP A 157 -10.33 -0.36 -13.03
CA ASP A 157 -8.97 -0.29 -12.45
C ASP A 157 -8.88 0.66 -11.25
N SER A 158 -9.81 1.62 -11.15
CA SER A 158 -9.85 2.62 -10.08
C SER A 158 -10.26 2.07 -8.71
N LEU A 159 -11.05 0.98 -8.66
CA LEU A 159 -11.79 0.57 -7.46
C LEU A 159 -10.93 -0.09 -6.37
N ASP A 160 -9.77 -0.62 -6.71
CA ASP A 160 -8.87 -1.29 -5.77
C ASP A 160 -7.69 -0.42 -5.30
N LYS A 161 -7.73 0.89 -5.59
CA LYS A 161 -6.62 1.82 -5.37
C LYS A 161 -7.00 3.00 -4.48
N ALA A 162 -6.15 3.30 -3.51
CA ALA A 162 -6.26 4.54 -2.74
C ALA A 162 -6.22 5.76 -3.68
N GLY A 163 -7.18 6.70 -3.49
CA GLY A 163 -7.33 7.86 -4.36
C GLY A 163 -7.83 7.54 -5.77
N ALA A 164 -8.31 6.31 -6.01
CA ALA A 164 -8.95 5.87 -7.24
C ALA A 164 -8.08 5.94 -8.51
N TYR A 165 -6.73 5.90 -8.44
CA TYR A 165 -5.88 5.95 -9.64
C TYR A 165 -4.64 5.08 -9.58
N SER A 166 -4.09 4.78 -10.76
CA SER A 166 -2.77 4.17 -10.95
C SER A 166 -1.91 5.05 -11.86
N ILE A 167 -0.66 5.27 -11.48
CA ILE A 167 0.31 5.97 -12.33
C ILE A 167 0.77 5.13 -13.53
N GLN A 168 0.54 3.82 -13.49
CA GLN A 168 1.00 2.86 -14.49
C GLN A 168 -0.11 2.40 -15.44
N HIS A 169 -1.30 3.02 -15.38
CA HIS A 169 -2.37 2.66 -16.33
C HIS A 169 -1.96 3.05 -17.76
N PRO A 170 -2.10 2.16 -18.75
CA PRO A 170 -1.58 2.40 -20.09
C PRO A 170 -2.27 3.58 -20.80
N ASP A 171 -3.59 3.71 -20.63
CA ASP A 171 -4.38 4.71 -21.37
C ASP A 171 -4.64 5.97 -20.52
N PHE A 172 -4.98 5.81 -19.24
CA PHE A 172 -5.17 6.93 -18.35
C PHE A 172 -3.87 7.27 -17.62
N GLN A 173 -3.18 8.29 -18.08
CA GLN A 173 -1.94 8.81 -17.51
C GLN A 173 -2.22 10.10 -16.75
N PRO A 174 -2.73 10.03 -15.50
CA PRO A 174 -3.24 11.22 -14.80
C PRO A 174 -2.16 12.12 -14.23
N VAL A 175 -0.91 11.65 -14.15
CA VAL A 175 0.16 12.35 -13.45
C VAL A 175 0.94 13.25 -14.39
N ALA A 176 1.07 14.53 -14.01
CA ALA A 176 1.89 15.51 -14.70
C ALA A 176 3.36 15.47 -14.23
N THR A 177 3.58 15.44 -12.91
CA THR A 177 4.94 15.41 -12.34
C THR A 177 4.96 14.63 -11.02
N LEU A 178 6.14 14.04 -10.74
CA LEU A 178 6.46 13.36 -9.48
C LEU A 178 7.70 14.02 -8.85
N ALA A 179 7.67 14.18 -7.53
CA ALA A 179 8.82 14.65 -6.77
C ALA A 179 8.97 13.82 -5.50
N GLY A 180 10.00 12.98 -5.46
CA GLY A 180 10.27 12.01 -4.39
C GLY A 180 10.65 10.65 -4.95
N CYS A 181 10.52 9.62 -4.12
CA CYS A 181 10.76 8.23 -4.50
C CYS A 181 9.42 7.58 -4.93
N HIS A 182 9.40 6.89 -6.06
CA HIS A 182 8.22 6.18 -6.59
C HIS A 182 8.63 4.81 -7.12
#